data_42a4061b5bd3b6d455c538c54bea4746
#
_entry.id   42a4061b5bd3b6d455c538c54bea4746
#
_cell.length_a   1.000
_cell.length_b   1.000
_cell.length_c   1.000
_cell.angle_alpha   90.00
_cell.angle_beta   90.00
_cell.angle_gamma   90.00
#
_symmetry.space_group_name_H-M   'P 1'
#
loop_
_entity.id
_entity.type
_entity.pdbx_description
1 polymer ?
#
loop_
_entity_poly.entity_id
_entity_poly.type
_entity_poly.pdbx_seq_one_letter_code
_entity_poly.pdbx_strand_id
1 'polypeptide(L)'
;ESGYFDSKSYLKPLLHLWSLGIEEQFYIIWPVVILLCFRSKNHNRNIVLSCATIFIISYAISIFTMASDGGANYYSPASRFWELMAGAIISTLRFIGINTSLSKLMSLLGIILIALSITMIDEKMSFPGYIAIIPVLGASLIIASNGNDLVVSKLLSVRPVVFFGLISYPLYLWHWPIYSFYRSIFAGSPDYHELILLLLSSFFLAILTYYLIEKPLRNARNKYITAILLALSVFGTGLIGAFIFHINGVKDREINKSAGEYASVTDVYNYYKYGELLRGGICHSVQLTAAISNGCIKNGKHNIFIIGDSYAAALFNGLSHYIDNKGSDYIISQMTDGNAPPLFVDGKDDLQRSVITLNNNRINEIKRVQPEVVLLTWSVRGTNGVHDKKLAIDTLSLTIKKIKEASPDSRIIFIGPVPEWNANLVKIISNYLSEFKKTPPLYMTYGLNSEISEWDSYFSNNVPKMGIEYISAYKALCNESGCLTRVGNGPDFITAVDWGHLTKPGSDFLFNKIGNKIIK
;
A
#
# COMPACT_ATOMS: atom_id res chain seq x y z
N GLU A 1 1.38 5.26 9.53
CA GLU A 1 2.56 5.25 8.65
C GLU A 1 2.63 3.92 7.93
N SER A 2 2.53 3.91 6.61
CA SER A 2 2.78 2.74 5.78
C SER A 2 4.26 2.76 5.41
N GLY A 3 5.10 2.05 6.19
CA GLY A 3 6.50 1.86 5.84
C GLY A 3 6.64 0.95 4.61
N TYR A 4 7.75 1.07 3.88
CA TYR A 4 8.07 0.27 2.69
C TYR A 4 7.95 -1.26 2.91
N PHE A 5 8.22 -1.73 4.15
CA PHE A 5 8.10 -3.13 4.57
C PHE A 5 6.81 -3.44 5.36
N ASP A 6 5.89 -2.47 5.48
CA ASP A 6 4.67 -2.69 6.24
C ASP A 6 3.70 -3.61 5.46
N SER A 7 2.87 -4.36 6.19
CA SER A 7 1.84 -5.19 5.58
C SER A 7 0.98 -4.33 4.65
N LYS A 8 0.71 -4.84 3.43
CA LYS A 8 -0.12 -4.10 2.48
C LYS A 8 -1.41 -3.65 3.16
N SER A 9 -1.88 -2.45 2.84
CA SER A 9 -3.04 -1.81 3.47
C SER A 9 -4.27 -2.72 3.54
N TYR A 10 -4.48 -3.55 2.52
CA TYR A 10 -5.59 -4.50 2.46
C TYR A 10 -5.50 -5.67 3.46
N LEU A 11 -4.36 -5.87 4.12
CA LEU A 11 -4.19 -6.86 5.19
C LEU A 11 -4.45 -6.27 6.60
N LYS A 12 -4.75 -4.98 6.69
CA LYS A 12 -5.06 -4.30 7.97
C LYS A 12 -6.59 -4.23 8.16
N PRO A 13 -7.20 -5.10 8.99
CA PRO A 13 -8.67 -5.22 9.06
C PRO A 13 -9.39 -3.97 9.53
N LEU A 14 -8.73 -3.10 10.28
CA LEU A 14 -9.31 -1.88 10.84
C LEU A 14 -8.80 -0.60 10.15
N LEU A 15 -8.07 -0.73 9.05
CA LEU A 15 -7.48 0.45 8.38
C LEU A 15 -8.54 1.49 7.98
N HIS A 16 -9.69 1.02 7.45
CA HIS A 16 -10.77 1.91 7.00
C HIS A 16 -11.33 2.81 8.10
N LEU A 17 -11.17 2.46 9.39
CA LEU A 17 -11.66 3.27 10.51
C LEU A 17 -10.95 4.63 10.66
N TRP A 18 -9.87 4.88 9.88
CA TRP A 18 -9.21 6.17 9.89
C TRP A 18 -10.17 7.33 9.53
N SER A 19 -11.08 7.12 8.58
CA SER A 19 -12.04 8.16 8.19
C SER A 19 -13.06 8.44 9.30
N LEU A 20 -13.50 7.42 10.00
CA LEU A 20 -14.34 7.57 11.20
C LEU A 20 -13.57 8.35 12.29
N GLY A 21 -12.26 8.08 12.44
CA GLY A 21 -11.42 8.85 13.36
C GLY A 21 -11.38 10.35 13.06
N ILE A 22 -11.44 10.75 11.79
CA ILE A 22 -11.55 12.17 11.39
C ILE A 22 -12.91 12.75 11.78
N GLU A 23 -13.99 12.01 11.51
CA GLU A 23 -15.35 12.43 11.87
C GLU A 23 -15.52 12.57 13.38
N GLU A 24 -15.03 11.63 14.18
CA GLU A 24 -15.09 11.69 15.64
C GLU A 24 -14.32 12.89 16.22
N GLN A 25 -13.15 13.20 15.67
CA GLN A 25 -12.41 14.41 16.04
C GLN A 25 -13.22 15.68 15.73
N PHE A 26 -13.87 15.71 14.58
CA PHE A 26 -14.75 16.81 14.23
C PHE A 26 -15.94 16.94 15.22
N TYR A 27 -16.58 15.83 15.58
CA TYR A 27 -17.70 15.82 16.54
C TYR A 27 -17.30 16.25 17.96
N ILE A 28 -16.02 16.14 18.31
CA ILE A 28 -15.50 16.67 19.58
C ILE A 28 -15.22 18.18 19.46
N ILE A 29 -14.55 18.60 18.40
CA ILE A 29 -14.06 19.97 18.22
C ILE A 29 -15.22 20.94 17.90
N TRP A 30 -16.10 20.54 16.99
CA TRP A 30 -17.14 21.42 16.48
C TRP A 30 -18.15 21.90 17.54
N PRO A 31 -18.69 21.07 18.45
CA PRO A 31 -19.51 21.54 19.55
C PRO A 31 -18.81 22.57 20.47
N VAL A 32 -17.52 22.38 20.72
CA VAL A 32 -16.73 23.33 21.53
C VAL A 32 -16.64 24.68 20.83
N VAL A 33 -16.39 24.72 19.54
CA VAL A 33 -16.37 25.94 18.72
C VAL A 33 -17.74 26.65 18.79
N ILE A 34 -18.83 25.89 18.61
CA ILE A 34 -20.19 26.42 18.72
C ILE A 34 -20.43 27.03 20.11
N LEU A 35 -20.11 26.32 21.19
CA LEU A 35 -20.26 26.81 22.56
C LEU A 35 -19.47 28.09 22.81
N LEU A 36 -18.26 28.20 22.26
CA LEU A 36 -17.47 29.43 22.33
C LEU A 36 -18.13 30.59 21.57
N CYS A 37 -18.71 30.33 20.41
CA CYS A 37 -19.45 31.34 19.63
C CYS A 37 -20.67 31.83 20.38
N PHE A 38 -21.38 30.98 21.13
CA PHE A 38 -22.55 31.38 21.93
C PHE A 38 -22.23 32.30 23.09
N ARG A 39 -20.99 32.44 23.53
CA ARG A 39 -20.58 33.44 24.54
C ARG A 39 -20.63 34.89 24.02
N SER A 40 -20.73 35.08 22.72
CA SER A 40 -20.79 36.41 22.09
C SER A 40 -22.23 36.81 21.77
N LYS A 41 -22.53 38.12 21.86
CA LYS A 41 -23.84 38.67 21.43
C LYS A 41 -24.16 38.39 19.95
N ASN A 42 -23.13 38.29 19.13
CA ASN A 42 -23.25 38.03 17.67
C ASN A 42 -22.98 36.55 17.31
N HIS A 43 -23.50 35.60 18.08
CA HIS A 43 -23.22 34.19 17.96
C HIS A 43 -23.44 33.62 16.54
N ASN A 44 -24.54 33.97 15.86
CA ASN A 44 -24.80 33.49 14.50
C ASN A 44 -23.71 33.93 13.50
N ARG A 45 -23.29 35.19 13.57
CA ARG A 45 -22.19 35.70 12.72
C ARG A 45 -20.88 34.98 13.03
N ASN A 46 -20.61 34.78 14.33
CA ASN A 46 -19.37 34.10 14.74
C ASN A 46 -19.34 32.64 14.31
N ILE A 47 -20.48 31.93 14.35
CA ILE A 47 -20.59 30.55 13.83
C ILE A 47 -20.28 30.53 12.33
N VAL A 48 -20.91 31.41 11.53
CA VAL A 48 -20.64 31.47 10.07
C VAL A 48 -19.19 31.81 9.77
N LEU A 49 -18.60 32.77 10.49
CA LEU A 49 -17.20 33.14 10.35
C LEU A 49 -16.27 31.98 10.73
N SER A 50 -16.56 31.27 11.84
CA SER A 50 -15.78 30.10 12.25
C SER A 50 -15.85 28.99 11.20
N CYS A 51 -17.05 28.67 10.65
CA CYS A 51 -17.22 27.73 9.56
C CYS A 51 -16.37 28.11 8.36
N ALA A 52 -16.47 29.35 7.90
CA ALA A 52 -15.74 29.85 6.73
C ALA A 52 -14.22 29.83 6.96
N THR A 53 -13.75 30.22 8.15
CA THR A 53 -12.35 30.25 8.50
C THR A 53 -11.77 28.82 8.52
N ILE A 54 -12.44 27.89 9.19
CA ILE A 54 -11.99 26.48 9.25
C ILE A 54 -12.03 25.86 7.86
N PHE A 55 -13.07 26.14 7.06
CA PHE A 55 -13.17 25.68 5.67
C PHE A 55 -11.96 26.15 4.85
N ILE A 56 -11.68 27.45 4.85
CA ILE A 56 -10.60 28.05 4.06
C ILE A 56 -9.24 27.51 4.49
N ILE A 57 -8.97 27.45 5.79
CA ILE A 57 -7.68 26.97 6.32
C ILE A 57 -7.50 25.48 5.98
N SER A 58 -8.50 24.65 6.25
CA SER A 58 -8.44 23.21 5.97
C SER A 58 -8.30 22.93 4.49
N TYR A 59 -9.02 23.65 3.63
CA TYR A 59 -8.89 23.51 2.18
C TYR A 59 -7.52 23.97 1.67
N ALA A 60 -7.01 25.09 2.17
CA ALA A 60 -5.65 25.54 1.85
C ALA A 60 -4.60 24.49 2.25
N ILE A 61 -4.68 23.94 3.47
CA ILE A 61 -3.82 22.85 3.91
C ILE A 61 -3.91 21.67 2.93
N SER A 62 -5.13 21.25 2.54
CA SER A 62 -5.33 20.15 1.58
C SER A 62 -4.61 20.38 0.25
N ILE A 63 -4.66 21.60 -0.29
CA ILE A 63 -3.99 21.94 -1.56
C ILE A 63 -2.46 21.98 -1.40
N PHE A 64 -1.95 22.63 -0.35
CA PHE A 64 -0.51 22.80 -0.16
C PHE A 64 0.19 21.49 0.19
N THR A 65 -0.42 20.62 1.00
CA THR A 65 0.18 19.33 1.41
C THR A 65 0.04 18.27 0.33
N MET A 66 -0.87 18.42 -0.63
CA MET A 66 -1.04 17.48 -1.73
C MET A 66 0.23 17.30 -2.57
N ALA A 67 0.98 18.37 -2.78
CA ALA A 67 2.21 18.36 -3.58
C ALA A 67 3.43 17.78 -2.83
N SER A 68 3.45 17.85 -1.50
CA SER A 68 4.60 17.46 -0.66
C SER A 68 4.48 16.06 -0.07
N ASP A 69 3.28 15.65 0.36
CA ASP A 69 3.02 14.34 0.96
C ASP A 69 1.54 13.95 0.80
N GLY A 70 1.25 13.26 -0.29
CA GLY A 70 -0.11 12.80 -0.60
C GLY A 70 -0.67 11.81 0.45
N GLY A 71 0.19 11.01 1.08
CA GLY A 71 -0.23 10.07 2.13
C GLY A 71 -0.63 10.77 3.42
N ALA A 72 0.19 11.70 3.91
CA ALA A 72 -0.14 12.49 5.08
C ALA A 72 -1.39 13.36 4.85
N ASN A 73 -1.53 13.93 3.65
CA ASN A 73 -2.72 14.69 3.26
C ASN A 73 -4.00 13.85 3.34
N TYR A 74 -3.94 12.61 2.86
CA TYR A 74 -5.11 11.71 2.82
C TYR A 74 -5.64 11.36 4.21
N TYR A 75 -4.76 11.14 5.19
CA TYR A 75 -5.12 10.70 6.55
C TYR A 75 -5.24 11.86 7.57
N SER A 76 -4.92 13.09 7.20
CA SER A 76 -4.92 14.23 8.12
C SER A 76 -6.32 14.82 8.33
N PRO A 77 -6.80 14.98 9.57
CA PRO A 77 -8.02 15.73 9.86
C PRO A 77 -7.95 17.17 9.37
N ALA A 78 -6.79 17.82 9.50
CA ALA A 78 -6.61 19.22 9.13
C ALA A 78 -6.85 19.49 7.64
N SER A 79 -6.53 18.52 6.76
CA SER A 79 -6.74 18.64 5.32
C SER A 79 -8.14 18.21 4.87
N ARG A 80 -8.97 17.66 5.77
CA ARG A 80 -10.30 17.11 5.44
C ARG A 80 -11.48 17.77 6.13
N PHE A 81 -11.25 18.56 7.17
CA PHE A 81 -12.33 19.23 7.90
C PHE A 81 -13.17 20.17 7.01
N TRP A 82 -12.61 20.71 5.92
CA TRP A 82 -13.37 21.54 4.99
C TRP A 82 -14.55 20.80 4.34
N GLU A 83 -14.46 19.48 4.15
CA GLU A 83 -15.53 18.64 3.62
C GLU A 83 -16.76 18.66 4.55
N LEU A 84 -16.52 18.51 5.85
CA LEU A 84 -17.56 18.55 6.89
C LEU A 84 -18.06 19.98 7.12
N MET A 85 -17.16 20.97 7.03
CA MET A 85 -17.53 22.40 7.15
C MET A 85 -18.43 22.86 6.01
N ALA A 86 -18.33 22.29 4.80
CA ALA A 86 -19.27 22.59 3.72
C ALA A 86 -20.72 22.29 4.15
N GLY A 87 -20.97 21.14 4.78
CA GLY A 87 -22.28 20.81 5.35
C GLY A 87 -22.70 21.75 6.49
N ALA A 88 -21.77 22.12 7.38
CA ALA A 88 -22.04 23.05 8.47
C ALA A 88 -22.42 24.44 7.95
N ILE A 89 -21.73 24.96 6.92
CA ILE A 89 -22.07 26.24 6.27
C ILE A 89 -23.49 26.20 5.72
N ILE A 90 -23.88 25.15 5.02
CA ILE A 90 -25.24 25.01 4.47
C ILE A 90 -26.28 25.04 5.59
N SER A 91 -26.04 24.33 6.68
CA SER A 91 -26.97 24.31 7.82
C SER A 91 -27.14 25.69 8.49
N THR A 92 -26.10 26.53 8.47
CA THR A 92 -26.15 27.89 9.06
C THR A 92 -26.78 28.91 8.13
N LEU A 93 -26.66 28.76 6.81
CA LEU A 93 -27.19 29.71 5.83
C LEU A 93 -28.72 29.68 5.69
N ARG A 94 -29.39 28.67 6.30
CA ARG A 94 -30.85 28.52 6.28
C ARG A 94 -31.44 28.90 4.92
N PHE A 95 -31.29 28.04 3.91
CA PHE A 95 -31.91 28.24 2.59
C PHE A 95 -33.44 28.14 2.68
N ILE A 96 -34.07 29.12 3.39
CA ILE A 96 -35.52 29.20 3.56
C ILE A 96 -36.08 29.96 2.36
N GLY A 97 -37.05 29.35 1.67
CA GLY A 97 -37.75 30.00 0.56
C GLY A 97 -37.10 29.87 -0.84
N ILE A 98 -36.22 28.89 -1.03
CA ILE A 98 -35.74 28.59 -2.38
C ILE A 98 -36.92 28.25 -3.29
N ASN A 99 -36.98 28.92 -4.45
CA ASN A 99 -37.95 28.63 -5.49
C ASN A 99 -37.82 27.14 -5.92
N THR A 100 -38.95 26.46 -6.13
CA THR A 100 -38.99 25.04 -6.56
C THR A 100 -38.17 24.75 -7.81
N SER A 101 -38.09 25.70 -8.76
CA SER A 101 -37.28 25.57 -9.98
C SER A 101 -35.77 25.55 -9.65
N LEU A 102 -35.31 26.44 -8.76
CA LEU A 102 -33.90 26.47 -8.33
C LEU A 102 -33.56 25.23 -7.50
N SER A 103 -34.45 24.79 -6.60
CA SER A 103 -34.30 23.55 -5.85
C SER A 103 -34.13 22.32 -6.75
N LYS A 104 -34.94 22.21 -7.81
CA LYS A 104 -34.82 21.14 -8.83
C LYS A 104 -33.46 21.21 -9.56
N LEU A 105 -33.02 22.39 -9.95
CA LEU A 105 -31.72 22.56 -10.62
C LEU A 105 -30.57 22.16 -9.70
N MET A 106 -30.59 22.61 -8.45
CA MET A 106 -29.56 22.29 -7.45
C MET A 106 -29.48 20.79 -7.19
N SER A 107 -30.61 20.12 -6.96
CA SER A 107 -30.63 18.69 -6.68
C SER A 107 -30.20 17.86 -7.90
N LEU A 108 -30.61 18.24 -9.10
CA LEU A 108 -30.20 17.56 -10.35
C LEU A 108 -28.70 17.72 -10.60
N LEU A 109 -28.18 18.95 -10.49
CA LEU A 109 -26.73 19.21 -10.60
C LEU A 109 -25.95 18.44 -9.53
N GLY A 110 -26.48 18.38 -8.31
CA GLY A 110 -25.88 17.63 -7.22
C GLY A 110 -25.73 16.13 -7.52
N ILE A 111 -26.78 15.48 -8.04
CA ILE A 111 -26.69 14.06 -8.46
C ILE A 111 -25.72 13.88 -9.62
N ILE A 112 -25.75 14.78 -10.62
CA ILE A 112 -24.83 14.72 -11.76
C ILE A 112 -23.38 14.81 -11.28
N LEU A 113 -23.05 15.74 -10.38
CA LEU A 113 -21.69 15.88 -9.82
C LEU A 113 -21.25 14.64 -9.05
N ILE A 114 -22.13 14.04 -8.24
CA ILE A 114 -21.82 12.79 -7.53
C ILE A 114 -21.60 11.65 -8.54
N ALA A 115 -22.47 11.50 -9.54
CA ALA A 115 -22.31 10.48 -10.57
C ALA A 115 -21.01 10.64 -11.37
N LEU A 116 -20.67 11.88 -11.75
CA LEU A 116 -19.40 12.18 -12.40
C LEU A 116 -18.20 11.85 -11.50
N SER A 117 -18.27 12.18 -10.21
CA SER A 117 -17.16 11.86 -9.31
C SER A 117 -16.92 10.35 -9.18
N ILE A 118 -17.98 9.53 -9.13
CA ILE A 118 -17.86 8.06 -9.07
C ILE A 118 -17.22 7.48 -10.35
N THR A 119 -17.47 8.10 -11.51
CA THR A 119 -16.98 7.59 -12.80
C THR A 119 -15.61 8.14 -13.20
N MET A 120 -15.25 9.34 -12.72
CA MET A 120 -14.04 10.05 -13.17
C MET A 120 -12.88 9.98 -12.18
N ILE A 121 -13.16 9.79 -10.87
CA ILE A 121 -12.11 9.73 -9.85
C ILE A 121 -11.56 8.31 -9.79
N ASP A 122 -10.26 8.14 -10.04
CA ASP A 122 -9.57 6.87 -9.96
C ASP A 122 -8.40 6.91 -8.95
N GLU A 123 -7.83 5.75 -8.66
CA GLU A 123 -6.73 5.57 -7.70
C GLU A 123 -5.44 6.31 -8.08
N LYS A 124 -5.29 6.74 -9.35
CA LYS A 124 -4.10 7.42 -9.85
C LYS A 124 -4.15 8.92 -9.63
N MET A 125 -5.33 9.44 -9.27
CA MET A 125 -5.51 10.86 -9.03
C MET A 125 -5.07 11.25 -7.62
N SER A 126 -4.45 12.41 -7.50
CA SER A 126 -4.09 12.96 -6.18
C SER A 126 -5.35 13.41 -5.44
N PHE A 127 -5.78 12.59 -4.49
CA PHE A 127 -6.98 12.81 -3.68
C PHE A 127 -6.59 13.01 -2.19
N PRO A 128 -7.27 13.90 -1.41
CA PRO A 128 -8.49 14.65 -1.73
C PRO A 128 -8.27 15.89 -2.61
N GLY A 129 -7.33 16.78 -2.30
CA GLY A 129 -7.00 17.98 -3.07
C GLY A 129 -8.22 18.71 -3.69
N TYR A 130 -8.00 19.28 -4.89
CA TYR A 130 -9.06 20.01 -5.61
C TYR A 130 -10.15 19.09 -6.20
N ILE A 131 -9.86 17.82 -6.41
CA ILE A 131 -10.80 16.86 -7.02
C ILE A 131 -11.96 16.56 -6.08
N ALA A 132 -11.72 16.55 -4.76
CA ALA A 132 -12.75 16.31 -3.75
C ALA A 132 -13.84 17.40 -3.70
N ILE A 133 -13.62 18.55 -4.31
CA ILE A 133 -14.66 19.59 -4.45
C ILE A 133 -15.89 19.04 -5.20
N ILE A 134 -15.69 18.18 -6.20
CA ILE A 134 -16.78 17.69 -7.06
C ILE A 134 -17.84 16.94 -6.24
N PRO A 135 -17.51 15.87 -5.50
CA PRO A 135 -18.49 15.17 -4.67
C PRO A 135 -19.00 16.01 -3.51
N VAL A 136 -18.16 16.86 -2.88
CA VAL A 136 -18.57 17.73 -1.78
C VAL A 136 -19.59 18.77 -2.24
N LEU A 137 -19.38 19.42 -3.38
CA LEU A 137 -20.36 20.32 -3.99
C LEU A 137 -21.64 19.58 -4.37
N GLY A 138 -21.52 18.38 -4.95
CA GLY A 138 -22.68 17.56 -5.29
C GLY A 138 -23.57 17.27 -4.07
N ALA A 139 -22.99 16.78 -2.99
CA ALA A 139 -23.70 16.55 -1.73
C ALA A 139 -24.27 17.85 -1.14
N SER A 140 -23.49 18.92 -1.16
CA SER A 140 -23.88 20.23 -0.69
C SER A 140 -25.12 20.79 -1.41
N LEU A 141 -25.17 20.66 -2.74
CA LEU A 141 -26.30 21.12 -3.53
C LEU A 141 -27.57 20.31 -3.24
N ILE A 142 -27.47 19.00 -3.07
CA ILE A 142 -28.61 18.16 -2.69
C ILE A 142 -29.15 18.56 -1.31
N ILE A 143 -28.28 18.76 -0.33
CA ILE A 143 -28.69 19.18 1.02
C ILE A 143 -29.32 20.59 0.97
N ALA A 144 -28.73 21.53 0.24
CA ALA A 144 -29.21 22.90 0.13
C ALA A 144 -30.53 23.00 -0.62
N SER A 145 -30.88 22.05 -1.51
CA SER A 145 -32.17 21.99 -2.19
C SER A 145 -33.36 21.79 -1.23
N ASN A 146 -33.08 21.37 -0.01
CA ASN A 146 -34.05 21.24 1.10
C ASN A 146 -35.30 20.38 0.77
N GLY A 147 -35.15 19.43 -0.13
CA GLY A 147 -36.22 18.50 -0.51
C GLY A 147 -37.45 19.14 -1.20
N ASN A 148 -37.39 20.43 -1.55
CA ASN A 148 -38.46 21.13 -2.27
C ASN A 148 -38.58 20.70 -3.75
N ASP A 149 -37.68 19.84 -4.21
CA ASP A 149 -37.75 19.21 -5.51
C ASP A 149 -38.54 17.90 -5.45
N LEU A 150 -39.42 17.69 -6.43
CA LEU A 150 -40.29 16.51 -6.47
C LEU A 150 -39.65 15.30 -7.19
N VAL A 151 -38.49 15.44 -7.81
CA VAL A 151 -37.86 14.37 -8.60
C VAL A 151 -36.81 13.65 -7.78
N VAL A 152 -35.75 14.37 -7.38
CA VAL A 152 -34.62 13.79 -6.64
C VAL A 152 -35.05 13.37 -5.23
N SER A 153 -35.85 14.20 -4.54
CA SER A 153 -36.37 13.86 -3.20
C SER A 153 -37.24 12.61 -3.23
N LYS A 154 -38.10 12.42 -4.24
CA LYS A 154 -38.87 11.19 -4.41
C LYS A 154 -37.96 9.98 -4.67
N LEU A 155 -36.95 10.13 -5.53
CA LEU A 155 -35.98 9.06 -5.81
C LEU A 155 -35.21 8.65 -4.55
N LEU A 156 -34.73 9.60 -3.78
CA LEU A 156 -34.00 9.32 -2.53
C LEU A 156 -34.89 8.85 -1.38
N SER A 157 -36.22 9.06 -1.46
CA SER A 157 -37.20 8.65 -0.44
C SER A 157 -37.81 7.27 -0.70
N VAL A 158 -37.48 6.58 -1.80
CA VAL A 158 -38.00 5.23 -2.02
C VAL A 158 -37.43 4.25 -0.97
N ARG A 159 -38.30 3.34 -0.49
CA ARG A 159 -37.98 2.43 0.63
C ARG A 159 -36.62 1.71 0.50
N PRO A 160 -36.23 1.14 -0.65
CA PRO A 160 -34.94 0.50 -0.78
C PRO A 160 -33.76 1.45 -0.56
N VAL A 161 -33.81 2.68 -1.14
CA VAL A 161 -32.73 3.66 -0.98
C VAL A 161 -32.60 4.13 0.47
N VAL A 162 -33.74 4.41 1.11
CA VAL A 162 -33.76 4.74 2.55
C VAL A 162 -33.21 3.60 3.39
N PHE A 163 -33.56 2.35 3.06
CA PHE A 163 -33.06 1.17 3.76
C PHE A 163 -31.53 1.04 3.64
N PHE A 164 -30.97 1.21 2.44
CA PHE A 164 -29.52 1.26 2.22
C PHE A 164 -28.86 2.38 3.04
N GLY A 165 -29.47 3.55 3.08
CA GLY A 165 -29.00 4.65 3.94
C GLY A 165 -28.98 4.30 5.42
N LEU A 166 -30.01 3.59 5.91
CA LEU A 166 -30.09 3.18 7.31
C LEU A 166 -29.03 2.16 7.72
N ILE A 167 -28.66 1.25 6.82
CA ILE A 167 -27.63 0.24 7.10
C ILE A 167 -26.24 0.64 6.62
N SER A 168 -26.07 1.81 6.02
CA SER A 168 -24.80 2.24 5.40
C SER A 168 -23.63 2.27 6.39
N TYR A 169 -23.86 2.76 7.60
CA TYR A 169 -22.84 2.80 8.64
C TYR A 169 -22.40 1.40 9.11
N PRO A 170 -23.29 0.48 9.52
CA PRO A 170 -22.90 -0.90 9.78
C PRO A 170 -22.25 -1.60 8.58
N LEU A 171 -22.71 -1.32 7.35
CA LEU A 171 -22.12 -1.88 6.14
C LEU A 171 -20.68 -1.40 5.95
N TYR A 172 -20.43 -0.13 6.18
CA TYR A 172 -19.07 0.45 6.19
C TYR A 172 -18.19 -0.23 7.25
N LEU A 173 -18.71 -0.54 8.44
CA LEU A 173 -17.93 -1.21 9.47
C LEU A 173 -17.56 -2.66 9.12
N TRP A 174 -18.42 -3.39 8.37
CA TRP A 174 -18.23 -4.82 8.09
C TRP A 174 -17.51 -5.12 6.77
N HIS A 175 -17.69 -4.32 5.71
CA HIS A 175 -17.19 -4.66 4.38
C HIS A 175 -15.67 -4.85 4.34
N TRP A 176 -14.92 -3.96 4.97
CA TRP A 176 -13.47 -4.01 4.94
C TRP A 176 -12.86 -5.11 5.81
N PRO A 177 -13.26 -5.30 7.09
CA PRO A 177 -12.77 -6.42 7.90
C PRO A 177 -12.99 -7.77 7.23
N ILE A 178 -14.18 -8.02 6.69
CA ILE A 178 -14.50 -9.29 6.01
C ILE A 178 -13.55 -9.52 4.83
N TYR A 179 -13.38 -8.51 3.99
CA TYR A 179 -12.45 -8.56 2.85
C TYR A 179 -10.99 -8.73 3.29
N SER A 180 -10.55 -7.97 4.30
CA SER A 180 -9.19 -8.03 4.83
C SER A 180 -8.88 -9.38 5.50
N PHE A 181 -9.81 -9.93 6.28
CA PHE A 181 -9.66 -11.26 6.87
C PHE A 181 -9.63 -12.35 5.81
N TYR A 182 -10.48 -12.28 4.78
CA TYR A 182 -10.42 -13.21 3.66
C TYR A 182 -9.01 -13.22 3.04
N ARG A 183 -8.50 -12.07 2.64
CA ARG A 183 -7.14 -11.94 2.07
C ARG A 183 -6.04 -12.36 3.04
N SER A 184 -6.27 -12.16 4.33
CA SER A 184 -5.35 -12.61 5.36
C SER A 184 -5.31 -14.12 5.53
N ILE A 185 -6.45 -14.81 5.38
CA ILE A 185 -6.56 -16.26 5.55
C ILE A 185 -6.13 -16.98 4.29
N PHE A 186 -6.68 -16.61 3.13
CA PHE A 186 -6.47 -17.32 1.87
C PHE A 186 -5.27 -16.82 1.05
N ALA A 187 -4.59 -15.76 1.54
CA ALA A 187 -3.38 -15.19 0.94
C ALA A 187 -3.51 -14.84 -0.56
N GLY A 188 -4.73 -14.56 -1.03
CA GLY A 188 -5.04 -14.25 -2.42
C GLY A 188 -6.13 -13.19 -2.57
N SER A 189 -6.33 -12.72 -3.80
CA SER A 189 -7.53 -11.93 -4.13
C SER A 189 -8.72 -12.86 -4.31
N PRO A 190 -9.90 -12.51 -3.79
CA PRO A 190 -11.10 -13.32 -4.01
C PRO A 190 -11.44 -13.38 -5.50
N ASP A 191 -11.91 -14.54 -5.94
CA ASP A 191 -12.52 -14.67 -7.26
C ASP A 191 -13.91 -13.99 -7.28
N TYR A 192 -14.55 -14.00 -8.45
CA TYR A 192 -15.84 -13.34 -8.62
C TYR A 192 -16.94 -13.92 -7.69
N HIS A 193 -16.99 -15.23 -7.49
CA HIS A 193 -17.96 -15.89 -6.63
C HIS A 193 -17.69 -15.60 -5.15
N GLU A 194 -16.43 -15.66 -4.76
CA GLU A 194 -15.99 -15.34 -3.40
C GLU A 194 -16.27 -13.87 -3.06
N LEU A 195 -16.04 -12.94 -4.01
CA LEU A 195 -16.35 -11.53 -3.83
C LEU A 195 -17.85 -11.30 -3.57
N ILE A 196 -18.72 -11.99 -4.32
CA ILE A 196 -20.18 -11.93 -4.08
C ILE A 196 -20.51 -12.44 -2.68
N LEU A 197 -19.93 -13.56 -2.25
CA LEU A 197 -20.17 -14.11 -0.90
C LEU A 197 -19.70 -13.15 0.19
N LEU A 198 -18.56 -12.50 0.02
CA LEU A 198 -18.05 -11.50 0.97
C LEU A 198 -18.97 -10.28 1.05
N LEU A 199 -19.47 -9.79 -0.09
CA LEU A 199 -20.44 -8.70 -0.14
C LEU A 199 -21.77 -9.08 0.54
N LEU A 200 -22.31 -10.24 0.23
CA LEU A 200 -23.54 -10.73 0.87
C LEU A 200 -23.37 -10.91 2.38
N SER A 201 -22.22 -11.43 2.82
CA SER A 201 -21.90 -11.58 4.25
C SER A 201 -21.81 -10.22 4.94
N SER A 202 -21.19 -9.23 4.30
CA SER A 202 -21.09 -7.85 4.82
C SER A 202 -22.49 -7.24 4.96
N PHE A 203 -23.33 -7.44 3.96
CA PHE A 203 -24.70 -6.96 3.94
C PHE A 203 -25.56 -7.59 5.03
N PHE A 204 -25.46 -8.91 5.18
CA PHE A 204 -26.15 -9.66 6.22
C PHE A 204 -25.76 -9.18 7.62
N LEU A 205 -24.45 -9.05 7.91
CA LEU A 205 -23.97 -8.58 9.20
C LEU A 205 -24.33 -7.11 9.45
N ALA A 206 -24.38 -6.28 8.41
CA ALA A 206 -24.85 -4.90 8.53
C ALA A 206 -26.33 -4.83 8.95
N ILE A 207 -27.19 -5.65 8.35
CA ILE A 207 -28.61 -5.75 8.71
C ILE A 207 -28.77 -6.21 10.17
N LEU A 208 -28.04 -7.26 10.57
CA LEU A 208 -28.07 -7.74 11.96
C LEU A 208 -27.62 -6.65 12.93
N THR A 209 -26.52 -5.97 12.64
CA THR A 209 -26.00 -4.89 13.49
C THR A 209 -27.00 -3.74 13.61
N TYR A 210 -27.62 -3.34 12.50
CA TYR A 210 -28.64 -2.30 12.52
C TYR A 210 -29.83 -2.66 13.40
N TYR A 211 -30.41 -3.85 13.21
CA TYR A 211 -31.62 -4.22 13.95
C TYR A 211 -31.37 -4.65 15.39
N LEU A 212 -30.26 -5.32 15.68
CA LEU A 212 -29.97 -5.87 17.00
C LEU A 212 -29.21 -4.90 17.91
N ILE A 213 -28.43 -3.99 17.34
CA ILE A 213 -27.55 -3.10 18.12
C ILE A 213 -27.93 -1.63 17.91
N GLU A 214 -27.83 -1.12 16.69
CA GLU A 214 -27.96 0.32 16.44
C GLU A 214 -29.35 0.86 16.73
N LYS A 215 -30.37 0.25 16.13
CA LYS A 215 -31.78 0.70 16.31
C LYS A 215 -32.25 0.62 17.76
N PRO A 216 -32.00 -0.44 18.53
CA PRO A 216 -32.35 -0.49 19.96
C PRO A 216 -31.63 0.55 20.79
N LEU A 217 -30.31 0.74 20.58
CA LEU A 217 -29.51 1.75 21.31
C LEU A 217 -29.95 3.16 20.97
N ARG A 218 -30.24 3.45 19.70
CA ARG A 218 -30.75 4.75 19.25
C ARG A 218 -32.12 5.07 19.86
N ASN A 219 -32.97 4.09 20.04
CA ASN A 219 -34.31 4.24 20.59
C ASN A 219 -34.41 3.95 22.12
N ALA A 220 -33.26 3.74 22.77
CA ALA A 220 -33.24 3.45 24.20
C ALA A 220 -33.89 4.57 25.01
N ARG A 221 -34.75 4.15 25.98
CA ARG A 221 -35.54 5.06 26.80
C ARG A 221 -34.67 5.93 27.74
N ASN A 222 -33.60 5.34 28.27
CA ASN A 222 -32.65 6.02 29.16
C ASN A 222 -31.33 6.24 28.47
N LYS A 223 -31.15 7.40 27.85
CA LYS A 223 -29.93 7.79 27.12
C LYS A 223 -28.67 7.83 28.01
N TYR A 224 -28.83 8.17 29.29
CA TYR A 224 -27.73 8.27 30.23
C TYR A 224 -27.15 6.88 30.55
N ILE A 225 -27.99 5.90 30.86
CA ILE A 225 -27.56 4.52 31.09
C ILE A 225 -26.94 3.95 29.81
N THR A 226 -27.54 4.19 28.65
CA THR A 226 -27.00 3.75 27.36
C THR A 226 -25.60 4.32 27.11
N ALA A 227 -25.39 5.60 27.36
CA ALA A 227 -24.08 6.23 27.20
C ALA A 227 -23.02 5.61 28.14
N ILE A 228 -23.38 5.35 29.41
CA ILE A 228 -22.48 4.68 30.36
C ILE A 228 -22.12 3.26 29.88
N LEU A 229 -23.10 2.48 29.45
CA LEU A 229 -22.86 1.12 28.95
C LEU A 229 -21.96 1.11 27.72
N LEU A 230 -22.16 2.05 26.79
CA LEU A 230 -21.29 2.20 25.61
C LEU A 230 -19.87 2.62 26.03
N ALA A 231 -19.73 3.56 26.94
CA ALA A 231 -18.41 3.98 27.44
C ALA A 231 -17.68 2.82 28.14
N LEU A 232 -18.38 2.03 28.97
CA LEU A 232 -17.82 0.85 29.61
C LEU A 232 -17.43 -0.24 28.58
N SER A 233 -18.20 -0.41 27.51
CA SER A 233 -17.89 -1.36 26.43
C SER A 233 -16.61 -0.95 25.69
N VAL A 234 -16.47 0.32 25.34
CA VAL A 234 -15.27 0.85 24.68
C VAL A 234 -14.05 0.69 25.59
N PHE A 235 -14.19 1.06 26.86
CA PHE A 235 -13.10 0.95 27.83
C PHE A 235 -12.70 -0.52 28.07
N GLY A 236 -13.67 -1.41 28.21
CA GLY A 236 -13.44 -2.86 28.37
C GLY A 236 -12.72 -3.47 27.17
N THR A 237 -13.17 -3.12 25.95
CA THR A 237 -12.50 -3.56 24.70
C THR A 237 -11.08 -3.02 24.63
N GLY A 238 -10.87 -1.75 25.01
CA GLY A 238 -9.54 -1.14 25.09
C GLY A 238 -8.60 -1.85 26.06
N LEU A 239 -9.11 -2.22 27.27
CA LEU A 239 -8.33 -2.99 28.26
C LEU A 239 -7.95 -4.38 27.74
N ILE A 240 -8.88 -5.09 27.08
CA ILE A 240 -8.61 -6.39 26.48
C ILE A 240 -7.54 -6.26 25.39
N GLY A 241 -7.65 -5.24 24.52
CA GLY A 241 -6.65 -4.96 23.49
C GLY A 241 -5.28 -4.64 24.07
N ALA A 242 -5.22 -3.78 25.10
CA ALA A 242 -3.98 -3.45 25.80
C ALA A 242 -3.35 -4.68 26.49
N PHE A 243 -4.16 -5.53 27.10
CA PHE A 243 -3.70 -6.78 27.68
C PHE A 243 -3.09 -7.72 26.64
N ILE A 244 -3.80 -7.95 25.52
CA ILE A 244 -3.31 -8.78 24.40
C ILE A 244 -1.99 -8.21 23.84
N PHE A 245 -1.91 -6.89 23.70
CA PHE A 245 -0.68 -6.21 23.26
C PHE A 245 0.47 -6.43 24.25
N HIS A 246 0.22 -6.25 25.55
CA HIS A 246 1.24 -6.40 26.60
C HIS A 246 1.82 -7.83 26.68
N ILE A 247 0.99 -8.85 26.46
CA ILE A 247 1.44 -10.26 26.44
C ILE A 247 2.02 -10.70 25.08
N ASN A 248 2.22 -9.76 24.14
CA ASN A 248 2.65 -10.04 22.75
C ASN A 248 1.78 -11.07 22.02
N GLY A 249 0.45 -10.93 22.17
CA GLY A 249 -0.54 -11.81 21.55
C GLY A 249 -0.81 -13.09 22.34
N VAL A 250 -1.77 -13.88 21.87
CA VAL A 250 -2.15 -15.16 22.50
C VAL A 250 -1.29 -16.26 21.88
N LYS A 251 -0.16 -16.56 22.51
CA LYS A 251 0.86 -17.53 22.01
C LYS A 251 0.31 -18.95 21.90
N ASP A 252 -0.63 -19.33 22.78
CA ASP A 252 -1.17 -20.68 22.85
C ASP A 252 -2.27 -21.00 21.82
N ARG A 253 -2.60 -20.09 20.92
CA ARG A 253 -3.50 -20.40 19.79
C ARG A 253 -2.91 -21.54 18.95
N GLU A 254 -3.76 -22.47 18.53
CA GLU A 254 -3.34 -23.60 17.67
C GLU A 254 -2.60 -23.17 16.42
N ILE A 255 -3.03 -22.06 15.82
CA ILE A 255 -2.37 -21.47 14.66
C ILE A 255 -0.94 -20.98 14.97
N ASN A 256 -0.71 -20.47 16.20
CA ASN A 256 0.62 -20.06 16.65
C ASN A 256 1.49 -21.27 17.00
N LYS A 257 0.90 -22.35 17.53
CA LYS A 257 1.61 -23.61 17.79
C LYS A 257 2.01 -24.30 16.49
N SER A 258 1.15 -24.30 15.49
CA SER A 258 1.44 -24.84 14.16
C SER A 258 2.48 -23.99 13.38
N ALA A 259 2.47 -22.68 13.63
CA ALA A 259 3.46 -21.74 13.08
C ALA A 259 4.72 -21.62 13.93
N GLY A 260 4.73 -22.21 15.14
CA GLY A 260 5.67 -21.89 16.22
C GLY A 260 7.15 -21.97 15.87
N GLU A 261 7.51 -22.90 15.02
CA GLU A 261 8.87 -23.02 14.48
C GLU A 261 9.20 -21.92 13.45
N TYR A 262 8.21 -21.50 12.65
CA TYR A 262 8.35 -20.49 11.60
C TYR A 262 7.97 -19.08 12.07
N ALA A 263 7.23 -18.93 13.17
CA ALA A 263 6.91 -17.63 13.75
C ALA A 263 8.15 -16.90 14.30
N SER A 264 9.16 -17.67 14.77
CA SER A 264 10.44 -17.12 15.23
C SER A 264 11.23 -16.45 14.09
N VAL A 265 10.95 -16.79 12.84
CA VAL A 265 11.62 -16.20 11.67
C VAL A 265 11.20 -14.74 11.46
N THR A 266 9.96 -14.36 11.78
CA THR A 266 9.52 -12.97 11.74
C THR A 266 10.31 -12.10 12.72
N ASP A 267 10.77 -12.65 13.85
CA ASP A 267 11.62 -11.95 14.81
C ASP A 267 13.08 -11.89 14.34
N VAL A 268 13.57 -12.92 13.64
CA VAL A 268 14.94 -12.98 13.11
C VAL A 268 15.14 -12.02 11.93
N TYR A 269 14.12 -11.87 11.09
CA TYR A 269 14.12 -10.97 9.96
C TYR A 269 13.28 -9.71 10.21
N ASN A 270 13.29 -9.18 11.45
CA ASN A 270 12.68 -7.90 11.71
C ASN A 270 13.35 -6.81 10.84
N TYR A 271 12.64 -5.71 10.62
CA TYR A 271 13.04 -4.60 9.75
C TYR A 271 14.51 -4.17 9.90
N TYR A 272 15.05 -4.14 11.12
CA TYR A 272 16.42 -3.70 11.37
C TYR A 272 17.48 -4.71 10.87
N LYS A 273 17.31 -6.00 11.16
CA LYS A 273 18.24 -7.03 10.66
C LYS A 273 18.19 -7.18 9.15
N TYR A 274 17.01 -7.05 8.56
CA TYR A 274 16.88 -7.08 7.11
C TYR A 274 17.50 -5.86 6.44
N GLY A 275 17.35 -4.67 7.03
CA GLY A 275 18.03 -3.46 6.58
C GLY A 275 19.56 -3.62 6.55
N GLU A 276 20.15 -4.29 7.53
CA GLU A 276 21.57 -4.63 7.53
C GLU A 276 21.96 -5.58 6.39
N LEU A 277 21.13 -6.59 6.10
CA LEU A 277 21.34 -7.54 4.99
C LEU A 277 21.35 -6.84 3.62
N LEU A 278 20.53 -5.81 3.45
CA LEU A 278 20.52 -4.98 2.23
C LEU A 278 21.65 -3.95 2.20
N ARG A 279 22.44 -3.83 3.26
CA ARG A 279 23.41 -2.75 3.51
C ARG A 279 22.72 -1.38 3.59
N GLY A 280 21.56 -1.35 4.28
CA GLY A 280 20.73 -0.17 4.49
C GLY A 280 21.49 0.97 5.16
N GLY A 281 21.30 2.20 4.70
CA GLY A 281 22.02 3.38 5.18
C GLY A 281 23.50 3.46 4.77
N ILE A 282 24.02 2.43 4.10
CA ILE A 282 25.41 2.37 3.60
C ILE A 282 25.40 2.38 2.06
N CYS A 283 24.90 1.30 1.44
CA CYS A 283 24.88 1.12 -0.02
C CYS A 283 23.46 0.91 -0.58
N HIS A 284 22.49 0.77 0.31
CA HIS A 284 21.08 0.75 -0.01
C HIS A 284 20.39 1.91 0.70
N SER A 285 19.77 2.80 -0.06
CA SER A 285 19.00 3.93 0.44
C SER A 285 17.50 3.62 0.37
N VAL A 286 16.71 4.32 1.20
CA VAL A 286 15.25 4.36 1.11
C VAL A 286 14.72 5.78 0.88
N GLN A 287 15.66 6.74 0.77
CA GLN A 287 15.38 8.17 0.63
C GLN A 287 16.05 8.70 -0.65
N LEU A 288 15.65 8.36 -1.79
CA LEU A 288 16.06 8.78 -3.14
C LEU A 288 17.16 9.89 -3.28
N THR A 289 17.47 10.58 -2.20
CA THR A 289 18.42 11.71 -2.10
C THR A 289 19.63 11.42 -1.22
N ALA A 290 19.68 10.27 -0.53
CA ALA A 290 20.78 9.96 0.39
C ALA A 290 22.07 9.69 -0.37
N ALA A 291 23.16 10.36 0.02
CA ALA A 291 24.48 10.10 -0.49
C ALA A 291 24.92 8.67 -0.11
N ILE A 292 25.34 7.89 -1.11
CA ILE A 292 25.90 6.56 -0.90
C ILE A 292 27.31 6.70 -0.31
N SER A 293 27.64 5.88 0.70
CA SER A 293 28.95 5.97 1.35
C SER A 293 30.08 5.58 0.40
N ASN A 294 31.27 6.16 0.59
CA ASN A 294 32.44 5.94 -0.25
C ASN A 294 32.88 4.46 -0.35
N GLY A 295 32.47 3.60 0.59
CA GLY A 295 32.79 2.17 0.59
C GLY A 295 31.90 1.30 -0.32
N CYS A 296 30.88 1.87 -0.94
CA CYS A 296 29.91 1.13 -1.75
C CYS A 296 30.34 0.93 -3.20
N ILE A 297 31.17 1.84 -3.71
CA ILE A 297 31.65 1.82 -5.07
C ILE A 297 33.15 1.57 -5.02
N LYS A 298 33.57 0.46 -5.59
CA LYS A 298 34.95 -0.02 -5.56
C LYS A 298 35.59 0.13 -6.94
N ASN A 299 36.87 0.44 -6.97
CA ASN A 299 37.67 0.45 -8.19
C ASN A 299 38.47 -0.86 -8.29
N GLY A 300 38.42 -1.52 -9.43
CA GLY A 300 39.16 -2.76 -9.68
C GLY A 300 38.83 -3.32 -11.04
N LYS A 301 39.75 -4.15 -11.58
CA LYS A 301 39.64 -4.70 -12.94
C LYS A 301 38.42 -5.59 -13.11
N HIS A 302 38.13 -6.44 -12.11
CA HIS A 302 37.00 -7.35 -12.10
C HIS A 302 35.92 -6.84 -11.16
N ASN A 303 35.13 -5.84 -11.60
CA ASN A 303 34.08 -5.21 -10.81
C ASN A 303 32.69 -5.55 -11.36
N ILE A 304 31.82 -6.04 -10.48
CA ILE A 304 30.39 -6.24 -10.74
C ILE A 304 29.64 -5.06 -10.07
N PHE A 305 28.96 -4.27 -10.87
CA PHE A 305 28.21 -3.12 -10.37
C PHE A 305 26.72 -3.45 -10.31
N ILE A 306 26.16 -3.62 -9.10
CA ILE A 306 24.75 -3.90 -8.85
C ILE A 306 23.97 -2.59 -8.78
N ILE A 307 22.97 -2.42 -9.65
CA ILE A 307 22.02 -1.32 -9.63
C ILE A 307 20.58 -1.83 -9.67
N GLY A 308 19.70 -1.15 -8.96
CA GLY A 308 18.27 -1.52 -8.88
C GLY A 308 17.63 -1.05 -7.59
N ASP A 309 16.54 -1.69 -7.24
CA ASP A 309 15.80 -1.46 -6.01
C ASP A 309 16.26 -2.40 -4.87
N SER A 310 15.40 -2.62 -3.87
CA SER A 310 15.68 -3.52 -2.75
C SER A 310 15.85 -4.99 -3.17
N TYR A 311 15.24 -5.41 -4.28
CA TYR A 311 15.44 -6.74 -4.84
C TYR A 311 16.88 -6.91 -5.34
N ALA A 312 17.44 -5.87 -5.97
CA ALA A 312 18.85 -5.85 -6.34
C ALA A 312 19.77 -5.89 -5.12
N ALA A 313 19.42 -5.16 -4.05
CA ALA A 313 20.19 -5.19 -2.80
C ALA A 313 20.19 -6.58 -2.16
N ALA A 314 19.09 -7.32 -2.21
CA ALA A 314 18.97 -8.67 -1.67
C ALA A 314 19.87 -9.69 -2.39
N LEU A 315 20.34 -9.41 -3.59
CA LEU A 315 21.28 -10.26 -4.34
C LEU A 315 22.72 -10.18 -3.83
N PHE A 316 23.09 -9.06 -3.16
CA PHE A 316 24.47 -8.79 -2.77
C PHE A 316 25.10 -9.93 -1.97
N ASN A 317 24.41 -10.42 -0.93
CA ASN A 317 24.98 -11.42 -0.02
C ASN A 317 25.29 -12.75 -0.73
N GLY A 318 24.34 -13.25 -1.55
CA GLY A 318 24.55 -14.50 -2.29
C GLY A 318 25.64 -14.38 -3.33
N LEU A 319 25.72 -13.25 -4.04
CA LEU A 319 26.81 -13.01 -5.00
C LEU A 319 28.16 -12.92 -4.31
N SER A 320 28.26 -12.16 -3.19
CA SER A 320 29.50 -12.06 -2.42
C SER A 320 29.97 -13.41 -1.92
N HIS A 321 29.06 -14.18 -1.32
CA HIS A 321 29.38 -15.52 -0.83
C HIS A 321 29.80 -16.49 -1.97
N TYR A 322 29.17 -16.38 -3.15
CA TYR A 322 29.54 -17.17 -4.31
C TYR A 322 30.97 -16.82 -4.81
N ILE A 323 31.30 -15.53 -4.88
CA ILE A 323 32.66 -15.04 -5.27
C ILE A 323 33.70 -15.57 -4.29
N ASP A 324 33.45 -15.41 -2.97
CA ASP A 324 34.35 -15.85 -1.90
C ASP A 324 34.59 -17.38 -1.96
N ASN A 325 33.53 -18.15 -2.14
CA ASN A 325 33.61 -19.63 -2.25
C ASN A 325 34.37 -20.11 -3.50
N LYS A 326 34.38 -19.32 -4.56
CA LYS A 326 35.16 -19.62 -5.77
C LYS A 326 36.60 -19.16 -5.70
N GLY A 327 36.98 -18.41 -4.66
CA GLY A 327 38.29 -17.76 -4.58
C GLY A 327 38.54 -16.78 -5.72
N SER A 328 37.47 -16.13 -6.22
CA SER A 328 37.54 -15.22 -7.35
C SER A 328 37.93 -13.83 -6.88
N ASP A 329 38.67 -13.08 -7.71
CA ASP A 329 39.12 -11.72 -7.44
C ASP A 329 38.09 -10.63 -7.84
N TYR A 330 36.87 -11.05 -8.19
CA TYR A 330 35.78 -10.12 -8.45
C TYR A 330 35.40 -9.33 -7.20
N ILE A 331 35.18 -8.04 -7.37
CA ILE A 331 34.67 -7.13 -6.34
C ILE A 331 33.27 -6.65 -6.70
N ILE A 332 32.48 -6.33 -5.68
CA ILE A 332 31.10 -5.88 -5.89
C ILE A 332 31.00 -4.41 -5.51
N SER A 333 30.49 -3.59 -6.43
CA SER A 333 29.95 -2.25 -6.19
C SER A 333 28.42 -2.31 -6.12
N GLN A 334 27.80 -1.55 -5.22
CA GLN A 334 26.36 -1.53 -5.04
C GLN A 334 25.84 -0.10 -4.97
N MET A 335 24.80 0.19 -5.75
CA MET A 335 24.07 1.45 -5.71
C MET A 335 22.56 1.19 -5.91
N THR A 336 21.90 0.87 -4.80
CA THR A 336 20.49 0.45 -4.77
C THR A 336 19.64 1.38 -3.90
N ASP A 337 18.35 1.49 -4.20
CA ASP A 337 17.41 2.29 -3.40
C ASP A 337 16.03 1.63 -3.38
N GLY A 338 15.36 1.62 -2.23
CA GLY A 338 14.11 0.90 -2.00
C GLY A 338 12.96 1.25 -2.96
N ASN A 339 12.99 2.42 -3.55
CA ASN A 339 11.93 2.95 -4.40
C ASN A 339 12.38 3.29 -5.83
N ALA A 340 13.60 2.93 -6.22
CA ALA A 340 14.16 3.35 -7.50
C ALA A 340 14.58 2.16 -8.38
N PRO A 341 13.69 1.65 -9.23
CA PRO A 341 14.08 0.75 -10.30
C PRO A 341 15.11 1.42 -11.22
N PRO A 342 16.02 0.64 -11.86
CA PRO A 342 17.03 1.20 -12.74
C PRO A 342 16.45 1.55 -14.11
N LEU A 343 15.33 2.29 -14.13
CA LEU A 343 14.55 2.63 -15.31
C LEU A 343 14.42 4.14 -15.47
N PHE A 344 14.57 4.64 -16.69
CA PHE A 344 14.35 6.05 -17.01
C PHE A 344 12.90 6.25 -17.46
N VAL A 345 12.06 6.70 -16.52
CA VAL A 345 10.63 7.03 -16.73
C VAL A 345 10.45 8.50 -17.15
N ASP A 346 9.25 8.91 -17.52
CA ASP A 346 8.98 10.25 -18.11
C ASP A 346 9.12 11.46 -17.15
N GLY A 347 9.32 11.26 -15.86
CA GLY A 347 9.53 12.34 -14.87
C GLY A 347 8.32 13.25 -14.64
N LYS A 348 7.11 12.69 -14.71
CA LYS A 348 5.85 13.43 -14.59
C LYS A 348 5.58 14.00 -13.19
N ASP A 349 6.10 13.36 -12.16
CA ASP A 349 5.98 13.78 -10.77
C ASP A 349 7.34 13.90 -10.07
N ASP A 350 7.36 14.43 -8.84
CA ASP A 350 8.59 14.65 -8.08
C ASP A 350 9.32 13.34 -7.76
N LEU A 351 8.59 12.27 -7.53
CA LEU A 351 9.14 10.96 -7.23
C LEU A 351 9.88 10.40 -8.46
N GLN A 352 9.25 10.45 -9.63
CA GLN A 352 9.87 10.03 -10.88
C GLN A 352 11.11 10.88 -11.22
N ARG A 353 11.06 12.20 -10.98
CA ARG A 353 12.24 13.09 -11.15
C ARG A 353 13.40 12.70 -10.23
N SER A 354 13.09 12.32 -8.98
CA SER A 354 14.10 11.84 -8.03
C SER A 354 14.70 10.51 -8.48
N VAL A 355 13.88 9.57 -8.99
CA VAL A 355 14.36 8.30 -9.58
C VAL A 355 15.28 8.56 -10.78
N ILE A 356 14.92 9.48 -11.68
CA ILE A 356 15.76 9.86 -12.83
C ILE A 356 17.10 10.43 -12.35
N THR A 357 17.07 11.29 -11.33
CA THR A 357 18.30 11.88 -10.77
C THR A 357 19.22 10.80 -10.20
N LEU A 358 18.68 9.86 -9.43
CA LEU A 358 19.44 8.73 -8.91
C LEU A 358 19.98 7.84 -10.03
N ASN A 359 19.19 7.56 -11.06
CA ASN A 359 19.64 6.77 -12.20
C ASN A 359 20.75 7.48 -13.00
N ASN A 360 20.69 8.80 -13.15
CA ASN A 360 21.80 9.56 -13.73
C ASN A 360 23.08 9.44 -12.87
N ASN A 361 22.97 9.49 -11.55
CA ASN A 361 24.11 9.27 -10.65
C ASN A 361 24.69 7.85 -10.80
N ARG A 362 23.83 6.81 -10.93
CA ARG A 362 24.27 5.44 -11.23
C ARG A 362 25.05 5.37 -12.52
N ILE A 363 24.59 6.02 -13.59
CA ILE A 363 25.29 6.10 -14.88
C ILE A 363 26.62 6.82 -14.76
N ASN A 364 26.70 7.92 -14.01
CA ASN A 364 27.94 8.66 -13.78
C ASN A 364 28.98 7.80 -13.05
N GLU A 365 28.56 7.04 -12.04
CA GLU A 365 29.45 6.11 -11.32
C GLU A 365 29.90 4.93 -12.21
N ILE A 366 29.02 4.36 -13.02
CA ILE A 366 29.37 3.35 -14.02
C ILE A 366 30.43 3.90 -14.99
N LYS A 367 30.24 5.14 -15.48
CA LYS A 367 31.21 5.82 -16.34
C LYS A 367 32.58 6.02 -15.66
N ARG A 368 32.57 6.34 -14.37
CA ARG A 368 33.79 6.54 -13.57
C ARG A 368 34.56 5.25 -13.32
N VAL A 369 33.85 4.18 -12.98
CA VAL A 369 34.39 2.89 -12.51
C VAL A 369 34.74 1.96 -13.68
N GLN A 370 34.03 2.05 -14.81
CA GLN A 370 34.14 1.14 -15.95
C GLN A 370 34.06 -0.33 -15.52
N PRO A 371 32.95 -0.79 -14.90
CA PRO A 371 32.87 -2.14 -14.37
C PRO A 371 32.88 -3.19 -15.49
N GLU A 372 33.40 -4.38 -15.22
CA GLU A 372 33.33 -5.49 -16.16
C GLU A 372 31.89 -5.97 -16.38
N VAL A 373 31.09 -5.99 -15.30
CA VAL A 373 29.67 -6.40 -15.33
C VAL A 373 28.80 -5.36 -14.68
N VAL A 374 27.73 -4.96 -15.37
CA VAL A 374 26.60 -4.21 -14.77
C VAL A 374 25.43 -5.17 -14.59
N LEU A 375 25.01 -5.35 -13.34
CA LEU A 375 23.94 -6.28 -12.96
C LEU A 375 22.69 -5.48 -12.60
N LEU A 376 21.59 -5.74 -13.29
CA LEU A 376 20.31 -5.06 -13.18
C LEU A 376 19.25 -6.02 -12.63
N THR A 377 18.45 -5.57 -11.67
CA THR A 377 17.17 -6.20 -11.31
C THR A 377 16.29 -5.22 -10.54
N TRP A 378 15.00 -5.47 -10.49
CA TRP A 378 14.03 -4.71 -9.69
C TRP A 378 12.75 -5.53 -9.48
N SER A 379 11.91 -5.10 -8.51
CA SER A 379 10.57 -5.65 -8.29
C SER A 379 9.61 -5.18 -9.39
N VAL A 380 9.01 -6.12 -10.10
CA VAL A 380 7.99 -5.83 -11.13
C VAL A 380 6.66 -5.35 -10.53
N ARG A 381 6.47 -5.48 -9.21
CA ARG A 381 5.28 -5.06 -8.46
C ARG A 381 5.49 -3.82 -7.59
N GLY A 382 6.68 -3.22 -7.62
CA GLY A 382 7.01 -2.03 -6.82
C GLY A 382 6.14 -0.83 -7.19
N THR A 383 5.89 0.06 -6.22
CA THR A 383 5.03 1.24 -6.35
C THR A 383 5.49 2.23 -7.41
N ASN A 384 6.80 2.28 -7.66
CA ASN A 384 7.41 3.08 -8.74
C ASN A 384 7.74 2.20 -9.95
N GLY A 385 7.28 0.96 -9.92
CA GLY A 385 7.43 0.02 -11.02
C GLY A 385 6.56 0.43 -12.19
N VAL A 386 7.09 0.16 -13.33
CA VAL A 386 6.35 0.23 -14.57
C VAL A 386 5.50 -1.02 -14.63
N HIS A 387 4.21 -0.91 -14.32
CA HIS A 387 3.27 -2.05 -14.30
C HIS A 387 2.92 -2.56 -15.70
N ASP A 388 3.19 -1.78 -16.73
CA ASP A 388 3.00 -2.18 -18.13
C ASP A 388 4.26 -2.86 -18.67
N LYS A 389 4.11 -4.10 -19.18
CA LYS A 389 5.22 -4.92 -19.68
C LYS A 389 5.96 -4.25 -20.84
N LYS A 390 5.24 -3.55 -21.73
CA LYS A 390 5.84 -2.85 -22.87
C LYS A 390 6.62 -1.64 -22.41
N LEU A 391 6.04 -0.82 -21.53
CA LEU A 391 6.71 0.34 -20.96
C LEU A 391 7.97 -0.05 -20.18
N ALA A 392 7.95 -1.20 -19.47
CA ALA A 392 9.13 -1.74 -18.79
C ALA A 392 10.28 -2.04 -19.76
N ILE A 393 9.98 -2.62 -20.93
CA ILE A 393 10.97 -2.89 -21.97
C ILE A 393 11.48 -1.59 -22.61
N ASP A 394 10.60 -0.64 -22.92
CA ASP A 394 10.97 0.63 -23.54
C ASP A 394 11.90 1.44 -22.60
N THR A 395 11.56 1.53 -21.32
CA THR A 395 12.40 2.22 -20.31
C THR A 395 13.70 1.48 -20.00
N LEU A 396 13.70 0.15 -20.00
CA LEU A 396 14.91 -0.66 -19.88
C LEU A 396 15.85 -0.45 -21.08
N SER A 397 15.31 -0.37 -22.30
CA SER A 397 16.08 -0.11 -23.51
C SER A 397 16.85 1.20 -23.42
N LEU A 398 16.22 2.25 -22.88
CA LEU A 398 16.88 3.54 -22.65
C LEU A 398 17.98 3.42 -21.58
N THR A 399 17.76 2.66 -20.51
CA THR A 399 18.75 2.39 -19.48
C THR A 399 19.96 1.69 -20.06
N ILE A 400 19.76 0.64 -20.85
CA ILE A 400 20.82 -0.11 -21.53
C ILE A 400 21.66 0.79 -22.44
N LYS A 401 20.98 1.64 -23.23
CA LYS A 401 21.65 2.61 -24.11
C LYS A 401 22.57 3.52 -23.31
N LYS A 402 22.09 4.10 -22.22
CA LYS A 402 22.89 4.99 -21.34
C LYS A 402 24.07 4.26 -20.68
N ILE A 403 23.89 3.01 -20.26
CA ILE A 403 25.00 2.20 -19.72
C ILE A 403 26.05 1.95 -20.79
N LYS A 404 25.68 1.55 -22.01
CA LYS A 404 26.61 1.33 -23.12
C LYS A 404 27.35 2.59 -23.56
N GLU A 405 26.68 3.75 -23.48
CA GLU A 405 27.32 5.05 -23.72
C GLU A 405 28.35 5.41 -22.62
N ALA A 406 28.05 5.04 -21.38
CA ALA A 406 28.91 5.32 -20.21
C ALA A 406 30.09 4.34 -20.09
N SER A 407 29.88 3.06 -20.39
CA SER A 407 30.85 1.96 -20.28
C SER A 407 30.63 0.93 -21.40
N PRO A 408 31.19 1.16 -22.61
CA PRO A 408 30.92 0.37 -23.81
C PRO A 408 31.30 -1.10 -23.66
N ASP A 409 32.38 -1.39 -22.92
CA ASP A 409 32.95 -2.74 -22.76
C ASP A 409 32.28 -3.55 -21.65
N SER A 410 31.41 -2.93 -20.84
CA SER A 410 30.71 -3.64 -19.77
C SER A 410 29.72 -4.66 -20.33
N ARG A 411 29.75 -5.87 -19.78
CA ARG A 411 28.67 -6.85 -19.93
C ARG A 411 27.48 -6.38 -19.12
N ILE A 412 26.32 -6.30 -19.74
CA ILE A 412 25.09 -5.94 -19.05
C ILE A 412 24.27 -7.22 -18.86
N ILE A 413 23.97 -7.54 -17.61
CA ILE A 413 23.18 -8.71 -17.23
C ILE A 413 21.92 -8.26 -16.52
N PHE A 414 20.77 -8.63 -17.05
CA PHE A 414 19.48 -8.46 -16.36
C PHE A 414 19.09 -9.77 -15.69
N ILE A 415 19.07 -9.77 -14.34
CA ILE A 415 18.50 -10.86 -13.56
C ILE A 415 17.00 -10.63 -13.49
N GLY A 416 16.23 -11.56 -14.07
CA GLY A 416 14.78 -11.56 -14.08
C GLY A 416 14.16 -11.64 -12.67
N PRO A 417 12.84 -11.45 -12.57
CA PRO A 417 12.17 -11.42 -11.29
C PRO A 417 12.34 -12.74 -10.51
N VAL A 418 12.50 -12.63 -9.22
CA VAL A 418 12.42 -13.77 -8.30
C VAL A 418 10.95 -14.16 -8.10
N PRO A 419 10.64 -15.42 -7.69
CA PRO A 419 9.27 -15.79 -7.36
C PRO A 419 8.74 -14.94 -6.23
N GLU A 420 7.48 -14.51 -6.36
CA GLU A 420 6.78 -13.74 -5.34
C GLU A 420 5.53 -14.48 -4.86
N TRP A 421 5.19 -14.25 -3.61
CA TRP A 421 4.06 -14.85 -2.95
C TRP A 421 2.93 -13.83 -2.78
N ASN A 422 1.69 -14.29 -2.68
CA ASN A 422 0.53 -13.41 -2.48
C ASN A 422 0.50 -12.72 -1.11
N ALA A 423 1.26 -13.26 -0.13
CA ALA A 423 1.53 -12.67 1.17
C ALA A 423 2.97 -12.97 1.60
N ASN A 424 3.36 -12.53 2.80
CA ASN A 424 4.64 -12.92 3.39
C ASN A 424 4.80 -14.44 3.40
N LEU A 425 5.96 -14.96 2.95
CA LEU A 425 6.20 -16.40 2.79
C LEU A 425 6.04 -17.17 4.12
N VAL A 426 6.47 -16.60 5.24
CA VAL A 426 6.26 -17.21 6.57
C VAL A 426 4.78 -17.44 6.84
N LYS A 427 3.94 -16.46 6.47
CA LYS A 427 2.49 -16.56 6.61
C LYS A 427 1.89 -17.59 5.67
N ILE A 428 2.36 -17.68 4.43
CA ILE A 428 1.95 -18.71 3.46
C ILE A 428 2.27 -20.11 4.01
N ILE A 429 3.47 -20.29 4.55
CA ILE A 429 3.90 -21.53 5.21
C ILE A 429 3.01 -21.85 6.41
N SER A 430 2.72 -20.86 7.27
CA SER A 430 1.87 -21.03 8.44
C SER A 430 0.43 -21.39 8.06
N ASN A 431 -0.12 -20.76 7.03
CA ASN A 431 -1.44 -21.08 6.50
C ASN A 431 -1.49 -22.51 5.96
N TYR A 432 -0.48 -22.92 5.19
CA TYR A 432 -0.37 -24.28 4.68
C TYR A 432 -0.32 -25.32 5.81
N LEU A 433 0.51 -25.09 6.84
CA LEU A 433 0.59 -25.93 8.04
C LEU A 433 -0.75 -26.04 8.76
N SER A 434 -1.46 -24.91 8.90
CA SER A 434 -2.77 -24.87 9.56
C SER A 434 -3.84 -25.61 8.79
N GLU A 435 -3.87 -25.48 7.48
CA GLU A 435 -4.88 -26.04 6.59
C GLU A 435 -4.65 -27.55 6.35
N PHE A 436 -3.43 -27.93 5.97
CA PHE A 436 -3.12 -29.30 5.56
C PHE A 436 -2.54 -30.17 6.67
N LYS A 437 -2.21 -29.59 7.85
CA LYS A 437 -1.58 -30.27 9.01
C LYS A 437 -0.29 -31.04 8.63
N LYS A 438 0.42 -30.55 7.60
CA LYS A 438 1.65 -31.14 7.06
C LYS A 438 2.68 -30.07 6.80
N THR A 439 3.96 -30.41 6.97
CA THR A 439 5.07 -29.54 6.58
C THR A 439 4.97 -29.19 5.09
N PRO A 440 5.04 -27.90 4.69
CA PRO A 440 5.00 -27.51 3.30
C PRO A 440 6.08 -28.23 2.49
N PRO A 441 5.84 -28.60 1.23
CA PRO A 441 6.88 -29.12 0.36
C PRO A 441 7.97 -28.06 0.11
N LEU A 442 9.17 -28.49 -0.29
CA LEU A 442 10.25 -27.56 -0.65
C LEU A 442 9.85 -26.63 -1.80
N TYR A 443 9.18 -27.18 -2.80
CA TYR A 443 8.61 -26.46 -3.93
C TYR A 443 7.08 -26.53 -3.84
N MET A 444 6.41 -25.38 -3.89
CA MET A 444 4.94 -25.38 -3.85
C MET A 444 4.34 -24.24 -4.69
N THR A 445 3.10 -24.43 -5.11
CA THR A 445 2.28 -23.43 -5.81
C THR A 445 1.32 -22.70 -4.89
N TYR A 446 1.06 -23.24 -3.69
CA TYR A 446 0.13 -22.64 -2.72
C TYR A 446 0.59 -21.24 -2.32
N GLY A 447 -0.26 -20.25 -2.58
CA GLY A 447 0.03 -18.83 -2.32
C GLY A 447 1.07 -18.18 -3.24
N LEU A 448 1.52 -18.87 -4.29
CA LEU A 448 2.43 -18.31 -5.30
C LEU A 448 1.70 -17.32 -6.21
N ASN A 449 2.34 -16.20 -6.52
CA ASN A 449 1.82 -15.24 -7.47
C ASN A 449 2.17 -15.66 -8.92
N SER A 450 1.14 -16.01 -9.69
CA SER A 450 1.30 -16.48 -11.08
C SER A 450 1.76 -15.38 -12.05
N GLU A 451 1.47 -14.10 -11.77
CA GLU A 451 1.87 -12.99 -12.65
C GLU A 451 3.39 -12.89 -12.84
N ILE A 452 4.16 -13.33 -11.85
CA ILE A 452 5.63 -13.26 -11.91
C ILE A 452 6.19 -14.19 -12.99
N SER A 453 5.58 -15.36 -13.19
CA SER A 453 5.97 -16.28 -14.27
C SER A 453 5.71 -15.67 -15.66
N GLU A 454 4.66 -14.87 -15.80
CA GLU A 454 4.37 -14.17 -17.05
C GLU A 454 5.39 -13.07 -17.32
N TRP A 455 5.79 -12.32 -16.27
CA TRP A 455 6.84 -11.31 -16.36
C TRP A 455 8.17 -11.94 -16.75
N ASP A 456 8.57 -13.05 -16.12
CA ASP A 456 9.80 -13.78 -16.45
C ASP A 456 9.80 -14.24 -17.92
N SER A 457 8.68 -14.81 -18.37
CA SER A 457 8.51 -15.25 -19.75
C SER A 457 8.60 -14.08 -20.73
N TYR A 458 7.98 -12.95 -20.41
CA TYR A 458 8.01 -11.75 -21.24
C TYR A 458 9.42 -11.17 -21.36
N PHE A 459 10.16 -11.06 -20.26
CA PHE A 459 11.54 -10.59 -20.27
C PHE A 459 12.47 -11.58 -20.97
N SER A 460 12.33 -12.87 -20.74
CA SER A 460 13.11 -13.92 -21.40
C SER A 460 13.02 -13.84 -22.93
N ASN A 461 11.87 -13.45 -23.46
CA ASN A 461 11.62 -13.33 -24.89
C ASN A 461 12.09 -12.00 -25.52
N ASN A 462 12.18 -10.92 -24.73
CA ASN A 462 12.41 -9.58 -25.26
C ASN A 462 13.79 -9.01 -24.89
N VAL A 463 14.29 -9.25 -23.68
CA VAL A 463 15.57 -8.69 -23.22
C VAL A 463 16.78 -9.12 -24.05
N PRO A 464 16.93 -10.39 -24.47
CA PRO A 464 18.06 -10.79 -25.32
C PRO A 464 18.10 -10.05 -26.66
N LYS A 465 16.94 -9.63 -27.19
CA LYS A 465 16.86 -8.84 -28.44
C LYS A 465 17.50 -7.46 -28.32
N MET A 466 17.72 -6.98 -27.10
CA MET A 466 18.39 -5.69 -26.83
C MET A 466 19.95 -5.82 -26.81
N GLY A 467 20.48 -7.02 -27.06
CA GLY A 467 21.93 -7.29 -27.05
C GLY A 467 22.54 -7.29 -25.66
N ILE A 468 21.79 -7.71 -24.65
CA ILE A 468 22.26 -7.95 -23.28
C ILE A 468 21.89 -9.36 -22.81
N GLU A 469 22.55 -9.80 -21.73
CA GLU A 469 22.29 -11.11 -21.15
C GLU A 469 21.07 -11.10 -20.25
N TYR A 470 20.21 -12.13 -20.35
CA TYR A 470 19.09 -12.36 -19.44
C TYR A 470 19.29 -13.64 -18.64
N ILE A 471 19.16 -13.56 -17.33
CA ILE A 471 19.22 -14.71 -16.43
C ILE A 471 17.92 -14.79 -15.65
N SER A 472 17.11 -15.82 -15.87
CA SER A 472 15.87 -16.03 -15.14
C SER A 472 16.17 -16.51 -13.71
N ALA A 473 15.93 -15.64 -12.71
CA ALA A 473 15.92 -16.04 -11.32
C ALA A 473 14.69 -16.89 -10.99
N TYR A 474 13.57 -16.63 -11.65
CA TYR A 474 12.34 -17.42 -11.51
C TYR A 474 12.61 -18.90 -11.85
N LYS A 475 13.18 -19.20 -13.02
CA LYS A 475 13.50 -20.59 -13.42
C LYS A 475 14.58 -21.24 -12.55
N ALA A 476 15.47 -20.46 -11.95
CA ALA A 476 16.48 -20.98 -11.02
C ALA A 476 15.88 -21.42 -9.67
N LEU A 477 14.79 -20.74 -9.25
CA LEU A 477 14.14 -20.95 -7.96
C LEU A 477 12.83 -21.76 -8.06
N CYS A 478 12.33 -22.06 -9.27
CA CYS A 478 11.08 -22.78 -9.49
C CYS A 478 11.26 -24.00 -10.41
N ASN A 479 10.34 -24.95 -10.28
CA ASN A 479 10.22 -26.13 -11.13
C ASN A 479 8.74 -26.45 -11.40
N GLU A 480 8.42 -27.60 -11.96
CA GLU A 480 7.05 -28.04 -12.25
C GLU A 480 6.16 -28.16 -10.99
N SER A 481 6.74 -28.40 -9.82
CA SER A 481 6.04 -28.50 -8.53
C SER A 481 5.79 -27.15 -7.86
N GLY A 482 6.25 -26.05 -8.45
CA GLY A 482 6.12 -24.69 -7.92
C GLY A 482 7.46 -24.04 -7.62
N CYS A 483 7.48 -23.09 -6.70
CA CYS A 483 8.69 -22.34 -6.34
C CYS A 483 9.21 -22.69 -4.95
N LEU A 484 10.53 -22.55 -4.78
CA LEU A 484 11.27 -22.93 -3.57
C LEU A 484 10.84 -22.09 -2.37
N THR A 485 10.38 -22.74 -1.31
CA THR A 485 9.96 -22.09 -0.06
C THR A 485 11.10 -21.96 0.94
N ARG A 486 12.00 -22.96 0.95
CA ARG A 486 13.16 -23.05 1.82
C ARG A 486 14.27 -23.87 1.19
N VAL A 487 15.52 -23.66 1.59
CA VAL A 487 16.70 -24.39 1.09
C VAL A 487 17.14 -25.53 2.02
N GLY A 488 16.49 -25.72 3.16
CA GLY A 488 16.81 -26.74 4.17
C GLY A 488 15.64 -27.06 5.07
N ASN A 489 15.91 -27.79 6.12
CA ASN A 489 14.92 -28.16 7.14
C ASN A 489 15.01 -27.14 8.29
N GLY A 490 13.98 -26.33 8.45
CA GLY A 490 13.87 -25.34 9.54
C GLY A 490 13.60 -23.93 9.08
N PRO A 491 13.23 -23.07 10.03
CA PRO A 491 12.77 -21.72 9.76
C PRO A 491 13.86 -20.80 9.21
N ASP A 492 15.11 -20.99 9.62
CA ASP A 492 16.25 -20.12 9.22
C ASP A 492 16.61 -20.28 7.73
N PHE A 493 16.05 -21.27 7.05
CA PHE A 493 16.36 -21.61 5.67
C PHE A 493 15.27 -21.18 4.67
N ILE A 494 14.29 -20.35 5.07
CA ILE A 494 13.30 -19.83 4.12
C ILE A 494 13.95 -19.00 3.03
N THR A 495 13.34 -18.99 1.84
CA THR A 495 13.91 -18.31 0.66
C THR A 495 13.61 -16.82 0.61
N ALA A 496 12.53 -16.36 1.24
CA ALA A 496 12.14 -14.95 1.24
C ALA A 496 11.69 -14.48 2.63
N VAL A 497 12.03 -13.22 3.00
CA VAL A 497 11.65 -12.60 4.28
C VAL A 497 10.21 -12.09 4.27
N ASP A 498 9.71 -11.77 3.11
CA ASP A 498 8.36 -11.27 2.88
C ASP A 498 7.73 -11.96 1.66
N TRP A 499 7.08 -11.22 0.79
CA TRP A 499 6.48 -11.80 -0.43
C TRP A 499 7.49 -12.13 -1.54
N GLY A 500 8.74 -11.64 -1.49
CA GLY A 500 9.70 -11.88 -2.58
C GLY A 500 11.15 -11.50 -2.29
N HIS A 501 11.43 -10.66 -1.28
CA HIS A 501 12.81 -10.33 -0.96
C HIS A 501 13.57 -11.55 -0.45
N LEU A 502 14.63 -11.93 -1.17
CA LEU A 502 15.41 -13.10 -0.81
C LEU A 502 16.12 -12.94 0.53
N THR A 503 16.07 -14.00 1.33
CA THR A 503 16.96 -14.17 2.48
C THR A 503 18.39 -14.42 2.03
N LYS A 504 19.35 -14.43 2.96
CA LYS A 504 20.71 -14.89 2.65
C LYS A 504 20.72 -16.33 2.11
N PRO A 505 20.08 -17.35 2.74
CA PRO A 505 19.98 -18.69 2.18
C PRO A 505 19.34 -18.75 0.80
N GLY A 506 18.27 -17.97 0.57
CA GLY A 506 17.62 -17.90 -0.74
C GLY A 506 18.52 -17.29 -1.83
N SER A 507 19.24 -16.22 -1.48
CA SER A 507 20.24 -15.59 -2.37
C SER A 507 21.42 -16.52 -2.64
N ASP A 508 21.97 -17.19 -1.64
CA ASP A 508 23.03 -18.18 -1.78
C ASP A 508 22.62 -19.32 -2.73
N PHE A 509 21.39 -19.85 -2.55
CA PHE A 509 20.87 -20.90 -3.43
C PHE A 509 20.75 -20.41 -4.88
N LEU A 510 20.25 -19.20 -5.09
CA LEU A 510 20.15 -18.60 -6.42
C LEU A 510 21.53 -18.52 -7.07
N PHE A 511 22.53 -17.95 -6.40
CA PHE A 511 23.85 -17.77 -6.99
C PHE A 511 24.61 -19.09 -7.18
N ASN A 512 24.37 -20.11 -6.38
CA ASN A 512 24.87 -21.47 -6.65
C ASN A 512 24.35 -22.04 -7.99
N LYS A 513 23.18 -21.58 -8.46
CA LYS A 513 22.60 -21.98 -9.75
C LYS A 513 23.05 -21.11 -10.92
N ILE A 514 23.20 -19.81 -10.71
CA ILE A 514 23.41 -18.84 -11.80
C ILE A 514 24.78 -18.16 -11.80
N GLY A 515 25.54 -18.24 -10.71
CA GLY A 515 26.77 -17.46 -10.51
C GLY A 515 27.83 -17.71 -11.59
N ASN A 516 27.94 -18.93 -12.12
CA ASN A 516 28.84 -19.28 -13.21
C ASN A 516 28.53 -18.58 -14.56
N LYS A 517 27.33 -17.99 -14.69
CA LYS A 517 26.95 -17.17 -15.85
C LYS A 517 27.41 -15.70 -15.68
N ILE A 518 27.68 -15.28 -14.46
CA ILE A 518 28.04 -13.91 -14.10
C ILE A 518 29.55 -13.76 -14.07
N ILE A 519 30.23 -14.57 -13.26
CA ILE A 519 31.70 -14.64 -13.23
C ILE A 519 32.18 -15.74 -14.18
N LYS A 520 33.10 -15.33 -15.04
CA LYS A 520 33.71 -16.24 -16.05
C LYS A 520 35.09 -16.70 -15.59
#